data_c2b79429670a9fb76b21d6f3bf4373da
#
_entry.id   c2b79429670a9fb76b21d6f3bf4373da
#
_cell.length_a   1.000
_cell.length_b   1.000
_cell.length_c   1.000
_cell.angle_alpha   90.00
_cell.angle_beta   90.00
_cell.angle_gamma   90.00
#
_symmetry.space_group_name_H-M   'P 1'
#
loop_
_entity.id
_entity.type
_entity.pdbx_description
1 polymer ?
#
loop_
_entity_poly.entity_id
_entity_poly.type
_entity_poly.pdbx_seq_one_letter_code
_entity_poly.pdbx_strand_id
1 'polypeptide(L)'
;MLLEPIITSLLETDMYKFSMGQCIYHQFSDYKTTWSFKCRNTDVHFTHEMVEEIKEQIKAYCGLRFTEEELEYLHKIKWMKGSYVDFLRLWQPRYEDYEITEDAECGLTIETFGTWLNTSLYEIPTLAIVNEVYFRMAYHYDDLLASFEKKLDEKITLLKNGTYNLGLFSEFGLRRRLSAGAQELAVKKLNENKYPGSTFVGTSNVFLAKKYGITPVGTMAHEWIMCVGQGNHKHNPAYSNWYALDWWVKEYGILNGTALTDAITDRKSVV
;
A
#
# COMPACT_ATOMS: atom_id res chain seq x y z
N MET A 1 21.12 -17.37 -4.90
CA MET A 1 20.38 -17.28 -6.19
C MET A 1 19.37 -16.16 -6.00
N LEU A 2 19.44 -15.10 -6.79
CA LEU A 2 18.53 -13.97 -6.68
C LEU A 2 17.09 -14.42 -6.98
N LEU A 3 16.13 -13.86 -6.26
CA LEU A 3 14.72 -14.11 -6.52
C LEU A 3 14.27 -13.42 -7.82
N GLU A 4 13.24 -13.96 -8.47
CA GLU A 4 12.56 -13.23 -9.53
C GLU A 4 11.99 -11.91 -8.98
N PRO A 5 11.84 -10.85 -9.81
CA PRO A 5 11.31 -9.58 -9.35
C PRO A 5 9.97 -9.72 -8.59
N ILE A 6 9.97 -9.25 -7.35
CA ILE A 6 8.78 -9.35 -6.46
C ILE A 6 7.71 -8.34 -6.87
N ILE A 7 8.13 -7.14 -7.27
CA ILE A 7 7.26 -6.10 -7.82
C ILE A 7 7.47 -6.03 -9.32
N THR A 8 6.42 -6.24 -10.07
CA THR A 8 6.46 -6.32 -11.54
C THR A 8 5.68 -5.20 -12.23
N SER A 9 4.93 -4.42 -11.48
CA SER A 9 4.11 -3.30 -11.95
C SER A 9 4.08 -2.17 -10.92
N LEU A 10 4.09 -0.92 -11.37
CA LEU A 10 3.88 0.23 -10.48
C LEU A 10 2.43 0.34 -9.96
N LEU A 11 1.50 -0.47 -10.47
CA LEU A 11 0.17 -0.65 -9.89
C LEU A 11 0.16 -1.59 -8.68
N GLU A 12 1.26 -2.29 -8.36
CA GLU A 12 1.39 -3.07 -7.13
C GLU A 12 1.58 -2.16 -5.92
N THR A 13 0.56 -1.34 -5.67
CA THR A 13 0.45 -0.44 -4.53
C THR A 13 -0.99 -0.34 -4.09
N ASP A 14 -1.23 0.17 -2.89
CA ASP A 14 -2.57 0.38 -2.37
C ASP A 14 -3.24 1.60 -3.02
N MET A 15 -4.53 1.50 -3.37
CA MET A 15 -5.28 2.57 -4.04
C MET A 15 -5.19 3.92 -3.32
N TYR A 16 -5.12 3.92 -2.00
CA TYR A 16 -4.99 5.17 -1.24
C TYR A 16 -3.66 5.91 -1.50
N LYS A 17 -2.62 5.25 -2.01
CA LYS A 17 -1.37 5.93 -2.40
C LYS A 17 -1.58 6.78 -3.65
N PHE A 18 -2.40 6.34 -4.59
CA PHE A 18 -2.76 7.16 -5.75
C PHE A 18 -3.72 8.30 -5.38
N SER A 19 -4.71 8.04 -4.54
CA SER A 19 -5.61 9.11 -4.11
C SER A 19 -4.89 10.17 -3.27
N MET A 20 -4.09 9.78 -2.28
CA MET A 20 -3.25 10.75 -1.57
C MET A 20 -2.26 11.42 -2.51
N GLY A 21 -1.60 10.64 -3.39
CA GLY A 21 -0.63 11.13 -4.36
C GLY A 21 -1.16 12.23 -5.26
N GLN A 22 -2.39 12.10 -5.76
CA GLN A 22 -3.03 13.16 -6.55
C GLN A 22 -3.22 14.45 -5.75
N CYS A 23 -3.71 14.35 -4.53
CA CYS A 23 -3.90 15.51 -3.67
C CYS A 23 -2.54 16.15 -3.28
N ILE A 24 -1.53 15.32 -2.97
CA ILE A 24 -0.16 15.80 -2.70
C ILE A 24 0.41 16.51 -3.93
N TYR A 25 0.27 15.93 -5.11
CA TYR A 25 0.77 16.51 -6.37
C TYR A 25 0.21 17.92 -6.62
N HIS A 26 -1.10 18.11 -6.39
CA HIS A 26 -1.73 19.39 -6.64
C HIS A 26 -1.51 20.45 -5.54
N GLN A 27 -1.32 20.03 -4.29
CA GLN A 27 -1.37 20.94 -3.14
C GLN A 27 -0.08 21.00 -2.33
N PHE A 28 0.76 19.97 -2.37
CA PHE A 28 1.91 19.79 -1.48
C PHE A 28 3.15 19.26 -2.20
N SER A 29 3.32 19.59 -3.48
CA SER A 29 4.36 19.02 -4.36
C SER A 29 5.79 19.31 -3.91
N ASP A 30 6.02 20.38 -3.15
CA ASP A 30 7.32 20.81 -2.63
C ASP A 30 7.61 20.29 -1.21
N TYR A 31 6.64 19.65 -0.55
CA TYR A 31 6.85 19.11 0.79
C TYR A 31 7.84 17.96 0.75
N LYS A 32 8.82 18.03 1.66
CA LYS A 32 9.84 16.97 1.82
C LYS A 32 9.52 16.14 3.05
N THR A 33 9.72 14.84 2.91
CA THR A 33 9.54 13.88 4.01
C THR A 33 10.64 12.83 3.99
N THR A 34 10.80 12.18 5.13
CA THR A 34 11.58 10.95 5.28
C THR A 34 10.63 9.83 5.68
N TRP A 35 10.74 8.70 5.01
CA TRP A 35 10.08 7.47 5.43
C TRP A 35 11.14 6.50 5.94
N SER A 36 10.89 5.86 7.08
CA SER A 36 11.81 4.90 7.69
C SER A 36 11.10 3.57 7.96
N PHE A 37 11.72 2.47 7.56
CA PHE A 37 11.29 1.14 7.93
C PHE A 37 11.62 0.88 9.40
N LYS A 38 10.67 0.31 10.13
CA LYS A 38 10.89 -0.16 11.49
C LYS A 38 10.30 -1.55 11.69
N CYS A 39 11.15 -2.54 11.92
CA CYS A 39 10.70 -3.85 12.40
C CYS A 39 10.23 -3.74 13.85
N ARG A 40 9.00 -4.20 14.13
CA ARG A 40 8.43 -4.19 15.48
C ARG A 40 8.49 -5.56 16.16
N ASN A 41 8.89 -6.58 15.42
CA ASN A 41 8.97 -7.95 15.91
C ASN A 41 10.39 -8.21 16.41
N THR A 42 10.55 -8.51 17.67
CA THR A 42 11.85 -8.74 18.33
C THR A 42 12.51 -10.06 17.97
N ASP A 43 11.73 -10.99 17.40
CA ASP A 43 12.15 -12.32 16.94
C ASP A 43 12.48 -12.37 15.45
N VAL A 44 12.36 -11.23 14.74
CA VAL A 44 12.71 -11.09 13.34
C VAL A 44 14.11 -10.53 13.20
N HIS A 45 14.96 -11.21 12.45
CA HIS A 45 16.31 -10.75 12.12
C HIS A 45 16.59 -10.96 10.63
N PHE A 46 17.14 -9.94 9.97
CA PHE A 46 17.54 -9.98 8.58
C PHE A 46 19.01 -10.32 8.48
N THR A 47 19.36 -11.36 7.74
CA THR A 47 20.76 -11.71 7.46
C THR A 47 21.34 -10.79 6.38
N HIS A 48 22.67 -10.78 6.27
CA HIS A 48 23.36 -10.05 5.20
C HIS A 48 22.82 -10.40 3.80
N GLU A 49 22.59 -11.69 3.55
CA GLU A 49 22.06 -12.16 2.27
C GLU A 49 20.65 -11.65 1.99
N MET A 50 19.81 -11.54 3.03
CA MET A 50 18.46 -10.95 2.90
C MET A 50 18.54 -9.46 2.58
N VAL A 51 19.47 -8.73 3.21
CA VAL A 51 19.67 -7.30 2.96
C VAL A 51 20.14 -7.06 1.53
N GLU A 52 21.08 -7.86 1.04
CA GLU A 52 21.54 -7.77 -0.36
C GLU A 52 20.41 -8.11 -1.35
N GLU A 53 19.62 -9.14 -1.07
CA GLU A 53 18.45 -9.48 -1.90
C GLU A 53 17.43 -8.32 -1.92
N ILE A 54 17.12 -7.71 -0.76
CA ILE A 54 16.24 -6.54 -0.68
C ILE A 54 16.77 -5.38 -1.52
N LYS A 55 18.07 -5.11 -1.49
CA LYS A 55 18.69 -4.08 -2.33
C LYS A 55 18.49 -4.35 -3.82
N GLU A 56 18.69 -5.58 -4.26
CA GLU A 56 18.51 -5.96 -5.67
C GLU A 56 17.03 -5.88 -6.09
N GLN A 57 16.10 -6.30 -5.23
CA GLN A 57 14.67 -6.19 -5.49
C GLN A 57 14.21 -4.70 -5.55
N ILE A 58 14.75 -3.83 -4.70
CA ILE A 58 14.45 -2.39 -4.76
C ILE A 58 15.06 -1.76 -6.02
N LYS A 59 16.26 -2.17 -6.47
CA LYS A 59 16.81 -1.74 -7.76
C LYS A 59 15.93 -2.16 -8.92
N ALA A 60 15.44 -3.41 -8.93
CA ALA A 60 14.51 -3.90 -9.94
C ALA A 60 13.20 -3.09 -9.95
N TYR A 61 12.61 -2.82 -8.78
CA TYR A 61 11.46 -1.93 -8.63
C TYR A 61 11.73 -0.53 -9.19
N CYS A 62 12.90 0.06 -8.90
CA CYS A 62 13.27 1.38 -9.39
C CYS A 62 13.51 1.42 -10.93
N GLY A 63 13.66 0.27 -11.56
CA GLY A 63 13.71 0.13 -13.03
C GLY A 63 12.35 0.23 -13.71
N LEU A 64 11.24 0.10 -12.98
CA LEU A 64 9.89 0.07 -13.55
C LEU A 64 9.42 1.45 -14.01
N ARG A 65 8.49 1.44 -14.97
CA ARG A 65 7.70 2.59 -15.42
C ARG A 65 6.26 2.17 -15.62
N PHE A 66 5.33 3.11 -15.48
CA PHE A 66 3.95 2.87 -15.87
C PHE A 66 3.86 2.56 -17.37
N THR A 67 3.14 1.52 -17.72
CA THR A 67 2.75 1.24 -19.10
C THR A 67 1.55 2.11 -19.50
N GLU A 68 1.35 2.34 -20.80
CA GLU A 68 0.19 3.10 -21.28
C GLU A 68 -1.13 2.43 -20.87
N GLU A 69 -1.19 1.09 -20.85
CA GLU A 69 -2.37 0.35 -20.40
C GLU A 69 -2.68 0.58 -18.91
N GLU A 70 -1.67 0.71 -18.07
CA GLU A 70 -1.84 1.02 -16.65
C GLU A 70 -2.31 2.46 -16.45
N LEU A 71 -1.76 3.40 -17.21
CA LEU A 71 -2.18 4.80 -17.19
C LEU A 71 -3.62 4.98 -17.68
N GLU A 72 -4.01 4.28 -18.75
CA GLU A 72 -5.40 4.26 -19.23
C GLU A 72 -6.36 3.66 -18.19
N TYR A 73 -5.94 2.63 -17.46
CA TYR A 73 -6.72 2.07 -16.36
C TYR A 73 -6.94 3.10 -15.26
N LEU A 74 -5.88 3.78 -14.81
CA LEU A 74 -5.98 4.84 -13.80
C LEU A 74 -6.86 5.99 -14.27
N HIS A 75 -6.73 6.40 -15.54
CA HIS A 75 -7.52 7.50 -16.11
C HIS A 75 -9.04 7.20 -16.15
N LYS A 76 -9.44 5.93 -16.18
CA LYS A 76 -10.87 5.53 -16.13
C LYS A 76 -11.48 5.65 -14.73
N ILE A 77 -10.70 5.85 -13.69
CA ILE A 77 -11.18 6.05 -12.32
C ILE A 77 -11.79 7.45 -12.23
N LYS A 78 -13.07 7.54 -11.86
CA LYS A 78 -13.90 8.76 -11.98
C LYS A 78 -13.31 10.01 -11.31
N TRP A 79 -12.56 9.85 -10.23
CA TRP A 79 -11.96 10.96 -9.49
C TRP A 79 -10.49 11.20 -9.84
N MET A 80 -9.88 10.35 -10.67
CA MET A 80 -8.49 10.52 -11.11
C MET A 80 -8.41 11.62 -12.17
N LYS A 81 -7.58 12.63 -11.91
CA LYS A 81 -7.39 13.77 -12.83
C LYS A 81 -6.29 13.48 -13.84
N GLY A 82 -6.52 13.91 -15.11
CA GLY A 82 -5.56 13.72 -16.18
C GLY A 82 -4.17 14.29 -15.88
N SER A 83 -4.10 15.46 -15.24
CA SER A 83 -2.82 16.09 -14.83
C SER A 83 -1.96 15.20 -13.93
N TYR A 84 -2.59 14.44 -13.03
CA TYR A 84 -1.87 13.49 -12.18
C TYR A 84 -1.45 12.23 -12.95
N VAL A 85 -2.29 11.73 -13.86
CA VAL A 85 -1.92 10.62 -14.75
C VAL A 85 -0.74 11.01 -15.66
N ASP A 86 -0.73 12.24 -16.19
CA ASP A 86 0.39 12.76 -16.99
C ASP A 86 1.68 12.87 -16.16
N PHE A 87 1.58 13.26 -14.88
CA PHE A 87 2.71 13.19 -13.97
C PHE A 87 3.21 11.74 -13.80
N LEU A 88 2.30 10.77 -13.54
CA LEU A 88 2.67 9.37 -13.37
C LEU A 88 3.35 8.78 -14.62
N ARG A 89 2.99 9.24 -15.83
CA ARG A 89 3.66 8.83 -17.08
C ARG A 89 5.16 9.15 -17.07
N LEU A 90 5.56 10.22 -16.42
CA LEU A 90 6.96 10.67 -16.33
C LEU A 90 7.65 10.18 -15.05
N TRP A 91 6.87 9.77 -14.06
CA TRP A 91 7.37 9.37 -12.76
C TRP A 91 8.05 8.01 -12.81
N GLN A 92 9.15 7.91 -12.07
CA GLN A 92 9.87 6.65 -11.86
C GLN A 92 10.44 6.66 -10.44
N PRO A 93 10.35 5.52 -9.70
CA PRO A 93 11.07 5.41 -8.44
C PRO A 93 12.58 5.49 -8.69
N ARG A 94 13.32 6.05 -7.71
CA ARG A 94 14.75 6.30 -7.83
C ARG A 94 15.49 5.58 -6.71
N TYR A 95 16.49 4.78 -7.08
CA TYR A 95 17.30 4.05 -6.09
C TYR A 95 18.12 4.98 -5.22
N GLU A 96 18.53 6.14 -5.75
CA GLU A 96 19.31 7.16 -5.05
C GLU A 96 18.52 7.83 -3.90
N ASP A 97 17.20 7.69 -3.89
CA ASP A 97 16.34 8.19 -2.80
C ASP A 97 16.30 7.21 -1.60
N TYR A 98 16.94 6.03 -1.70
CA TYR A 98 17.01 5.01 -0.66
C TYR A 98 18.37 4.96 0.02
N GLU A 99 18.35 4.85 1.35
CA GLU A 99 19.48 4.42 2.17
C GLU A 99 19.13 3.09 2.83
N ILE A 100 19.88 2.04 2.48
CA ILE A 100 19.62 0.67 2.95
C ILE A 100 20.89 0.15 3.61
N THR A 101 20.84 -0.06 4.91
CA THR A 101 21.98 -0.47 5.73
C THR A 101 21.59 -1.60 6.67
N GLU A 102 22.62 -2.26 7.21
CA GLU A 102 22.45 -3.23 8.30
C GLU A 102 22.51 -2.51 9.66
N ASP A 103 21.68 -2.93 10.58
CA ASP A 103 21.71 -2.44 11.96
C ASP A 103 21.92 -3.58 12.97
N ALA A 104 22.17 -3.21 14.24
CA ALA A 104 22.39 -4.17 15.30
C ALA A 104 21.10 -4.71 15.95
N GLU A 105 19.94 -4.11 15.66
CA GLU A 105 18.67 -4.48 16.27
C GLU A 105 18.01 -5.64 15.51
N CYS A 106 17.59 -5.39 14.27
CA CYS A 106 16.91 -6.40 13.46
C CYS A 106 17.68 -6.78 12.19
N GLY A 107 18.87 -6.22 11.96
CA GLY A 107 19.70 -6.47 10.78
C GLY A 107 19.31 -5.66 9.54
N LEU A 108 18.33 -4.75 9.61
CA LEU A 108 17.87 -3.98 8.45
C LEU A 108 17.37 -2.60 8.85
N THR A 109 17.95 -1.57 8.25
CA THR A 109 17.42 -0.20 8.23
C THR A 109 17.18 0.23 6.79
N ILE A 110 16.01 0.78 6.51
CA ILE A 110 15.69 1.41 5.22
C ILE A 110 15.13 2.80 5.50
N GLU A 111 15.74 3.80 4.89
CA GLU A 111 15.23 5.17 4.88
C GLU A 111 15.06 5.65 3.45
N THR A 112 14.05 6.47 3.21
CA THR A 112 13.87 7.14 1.91
C THR A 112 13.72 8.63 2.12
N PHE A 113 14.31 9.40 1.22
CA PHE A 113 14.37 10.87 1.29
C PHE A 113 13.82 11.46 0.00
N GLY A 114 13.08 12.55 0.09
CA GLY A 114 12.61 13.21 -1.10
C GLY A 114 11.39 14.08 -0.88
N THR A 115 10.66 14.33 -1.96
CA THR A 115 9.33 14.96 -1.85
C THR A 115 8.36 13.97 -1.20
N TRP A 116 7.37 14.48 -0.49
CA TRP A 116 6.35 13.65 0.12
C TRP A 116 5.67 12.73 -0.89
N LEU A 117 5.43 13.21 -2.11
CA LEU A 117 4.84 12.42 -3.18
C LEU A 117 5.69 11.18 -3.51
N ASN A 118 7.01 11.33 -3.63
CA ASN A 118 7.90 10.22 -3.94
C ASN A 118 7.97 9.22 -2.78
N THR A 119 8.26 9.69 -1.57
CA THR A 119 8.42 8.82 -0.39
C THR A 119 7.12 8.07 -0.06
N SER A 120 5.95 8.70 -0.28
CA SER A 120 4.65 8.06 -0.11
C SER A 120 4.46 6.88 -1.06
N LEU A 121 4.87 7.00 -2.32
CA LEU A 121 4.74 5.94 -3.33
C LEU A 121 5.75 4.78 -3.11
N TYR A 122 6.86 5.02 -2.41
CA TYR A 122 7.86 3.97 -2.12
C TYR A 122 7.43 3.00 -1.03
N GLU A 123 6.61 3.42 -0.07
CA GLU A 123 6.30 2.65 1.15
C GLU A 123 5.79 1.24 0.85
N ILE A 124 4.71 1.13 0.08
CA ILE A 124 4.00 -0.14 -0.09
C ILE A 124 4.82 -1.18 -0.86
N PRO A 125 5.44 -0.87 -2.02
CA PRO A 125 6.32 -1.80 -2.71
C PRO A 125 7.52 -2.21 -1.85
N THR A 126 8.14 -1.29 -1.12
CA THR A 126 9.27 -1.58 -0.23
C THR A 126 8.86 -2.56 0.87
N LEU A 127 7.73 -2.34 1.54
CA LEU A 127 7.24 -3.26 2.57
C LEU A 127 6.88 -4.64 2.02
N ALA A 128 6.30 -4.71 0.83
CA ALA A 128 6.00 -5.97 0.17
C ALA A 128 7.28 -6.75 -0.19
N ILE A 129 8.31 -6.06 -0.68
CA ILE A 129 9.64 -6.64 -0.96
C ILE A 129 10.25 -7.20 0.33
N VAL A 130 10.34 -6.38 1.38
CA VAL A 130 10.94 -6.78 2.67
C VAL A 130 10.25 -8.03 3.24
N ASN A 131 8.91 -8.05 3.26
CA ASN A 131 8.17 -9.21 3.76
C ASN A 131 8.42 -10.46 2.91
N GLU A 132 8.32 -10.36 1.60
CA GLU A 132 8.43 -11.52 0.73
C GLU A 132 9.86 -12.09 0.74
N VAL A 133 10.90 -11.26 0.73
CA VAL A 133 12.29 -11.71 0.89
C VAL A 133 12.47 -12.42 2.22
N TYR A 134 11.99 -11.83 3.33
CA TYR A 134 12.08 -12.44 4.64
C TYR A 134 11.43 -13.84 4.67
N PHE A 135 10.18 -13.96 4.23
CA PHE A 135 9.47 -15.23 4.27
C PHE A 135 10.07 -16.30 3.34
N ARG A 136 10.56 -15.91 2.18
CA ARG A 136 11.20 -16.85 1.24
C ARG A 136 12.56 -17.34 1.71
N MET A 137 13.31 -16.54 2.47
CA MET A 137 14.67 -16.88 2.88
C MET A 137 14.76 -17.40 4.32
N ALA A 138 13.84 -17.01 5.21
CA ALA A 138 13.85 -17.47 6.60
C ALA A 138 13.13 -18.80 6.81
N TYR A 139 12.25 -19.22 5.90
CA TYR A 139 11.37 -20.37 6.08
C TYR A 139 11.35 -21.29 4.86
N HIS A 140 10.81 -22.49 5.06
CA HIS A 140 10.43 -23.37 3.96
C HIS A 140 9.17 -22.80 3.29
N TYR A 141 9.36 -22.06 2.19
CA TYR A 141 8.32 -21.23 1.59
C TYR A 141 7.07 -22.03 1.17
N ASP A 142 7.25 -23.23 0.62
CA ASP A 142 6.12 -24.09 0.19
C ASP A 142 5.24 -24.52 1.36
N ASP A 143 5.82 -24.80 2.52
CA ASP A 143 5.07 -25.15 3.75
C ASP A 143 4.28 -23.93 4.27
N LEU A 144 4.87 -22.72 4.20
CA LEU A 144 4.16 -21.50 4.56
C LEU A 144 2.98 -21.23 3.62
N LEU A 145 3.19 -21.42 2.31
CA LEU A 145 2.14 -21.21 1.31
C LEU A 145 1.00 -22.20 1.51
N ALA A 146 1.31 -23.48 1.75
CA ALA A 146 0.30 -24.51 2.05
C ALA A 146 -0.48 -24.18 3.35
N SER A 147 0.22 -23.72 4.39
CA SER A 147 -0.40 -23.29 5.65
C SER A 147 -1.29 -22.05 5.45
N PHE A 148 -0.84 -21.09 4.64
CA PHE A 148 -1.61 -19.91 4.27
C PHE A 148 -2.89 -20.30 3.53
N GLU A 149 -2.79 -21.15 2.50
CA GLU A 149 -3.94 -21.61 1.72
C GLU A 149 -4.96 -22.33 2.58
N LYS A 150 -4.52 -23.23 3.46
CA LYS A 150 -5.39 -23.92 4.41
C LYS A 150 -6.16 -22.95 5.30
N LYS A 151 -5.47 -21.98 5.91
CA LYS A 151 -6.10 -20.95 6.76
C LYS A 151 -7.07 -20.05 5.99
N LEU A 152 -6.75 -19.75 4.72
CA LEU A 152 -7.63 -18.99 3.84
C LEU A 152 -8.92 -19.77 3.56
N ASP A 153 -8.83 -21.06 3.24
CA ASP A 153 -9.97 -21.93 2.97
C ASP A 153 -10.86 -22.13 4.20
N GLU A 154 -10.27 -22.23 5.39
CA GLU A 154 -11.00 -22.25 6.66
C GLU A 154 -11.82 -20.96 6.85
N LYS A 155 -11.21 -19.76 6.62
CA LYS A 155 -11.91 -18.47 6.71
C LYS A 155 -13.01 -18.32 5.65
N ILE A 156 -12.74 -18.75 4.43
CA ILE A 156 -13.72 -18.74 3.34
C ILE A 156 -14.91 -19.66 3.69
N THR A 157 -14.66 -20.81 4.30
CA THR A 157 -15.70 -21.73 4.75
C THR A 157 -16.60 -21.08 5.81
N LEU A 158 -16.02 -20.35 6.77
CA LEU A 158 -16.78 -19.63 7.80
C LEU A 158 -17.62 -18.48 7.22
N LEU A 159 -17.17 -17.84 6.15
CA LEU A 159 -17.96 -16.87 5.40
C LEU A 159 -19.10 -17.53 4.60
N LYS A 160 -18.82 -18.64 3.92
CA LYS A 160 -19.79 -19.37 3.09
C LYS A 160 -20.95 -19.95 3.89
N ASN A 161 -20.70 -20.45 5.09
CA ASN A 161 -21.73 -21.01 5.96
C ASN A 161 -22.44 -19.95 6.82
N GLY A 162 -22.10 -18.67 6.66
CA GLY A 162 -22.72 -17.55 7.38
C GLY A 162 -22.31 -17.43 8.85
N THR A 163 -21.27 -18.16 9.31
CA THR A 163 -20.71 -17.99 10.67
C THR A 163 -20.18 -16.59 10.88
N TYR A 164 -19.56 -16.01 9.85
CA TYR A 164 -19.15 -14.61 9.82
C TYR A 164 -20.01 -13.82 8.84
N ASN A 165 -20.57 -12.71 9.33
CA ASN A 165 -21.24 -11.71 8.53
C ASN A 165 -20.44 -10.41 8.62
N LEU A 166 -19.72 -10.09 7.53
CA LEU A 166 -18.85 -8.93 7.45
C LEU A 166 -19.51 -7.73 6.75
N GLY A 167 -20.75 -7.89 6.25
CA GLY A 167 -21.35 -6.85 5.39
C GLY A 167 -20.51 -6.63 4.12
N LEU A 168 -20.14 -5.39 3.85
CA LEU A 168 -19.19 -5.06 2.77
C LEU A 168 -17.76 -5.22 3.30
N PHE A 169 -16.92 -5.98 2.60
CA PHE A 169 -15.52 -6.15 2.99
C PHE A 169 -14.58 -6.15 1.79
N SER A 170 -13.32 -5.80 2.02
CA SER A 170 -12.25 -5.71 1.03
C SER A 170 -10.98 -6.37 1.53
N GLU A 171 -10.12 -6.77 0.60
CA GLU A 171 -8.78 -7.25 0.89
C GLU A 171 -7.81 -6.03 0.97
N PHE A 172 -6.95 -5.98 2.02
CA PHE A 172 -5.98 -4.91 2.30
C PHE A 172 -4.63 -5.47 2.78
N GLY A 173 -4.19 -6.60 2.23
CA GLY A 173 -3.01 -7.32 2.72
C GLY A 173 -1.68 -6.95 2.06
N LEU A 174 -1.65 -6.09 1.04
CA LEU A 174 -0.50 -5.91 0.15
C LEU A 174 0.83 -5.67 0.89
N ARG A 175 0.91 -4.68 1.77
CA ARG A 175 2.15 -4.32 2.48
C ARG A 175 2.63 -5.37 3.49
N ARG A 176 1.80 -6.37 3.81
CA ARG A 176 2.09 -7.45 4.79
C ARG A 176 1.90 -8.82 4.19
N ARG A 177 1.82 -8.91 2.88
CA ARG A 177 1.59 -10.17 2.18
C ARG A 177 2.74 -11.16 2.41
N LEU A 178 2.43 -12.43 2.47
CA LEU A 178 3.42 -13.50 2.45
C LEU A 178 4.22 -13.47 1.14
N SER A 179 3.52 -13.30 0.03
CA SER A 179 4.08 -13.12 -1.32
C SER A 179 3.02 -12.55 -2.27
N ALA A 180 3.46 -12.13 -3.46
CA ALA A 180 2.57 -11.71 -4.53
C ALA A 180 1.57 -12.82 -4.90
N GLY A 181 2.05 -14.06 -5.06
CA GLY A 181 1.19 -15.22 -5.37
C GLY A 181 0.20 -15.55 -4.26
N ALA A 182 0.59 -15.44 -2.99
CA ALA A 182 -0.32 -15.68 -1.86
C ALA A 182 -1.43 -14.63 -1.81
N GLN A 183 -1.13 -13.35 -2.02
CA GLN A 183 -2.15 -12.30 -2.09
C GLN A 183 -3.08 -12.50 -3.29
N GLU A 184 -2.52 -12.82 -4.45
CA GLU A 184 -3.32 -13.11 -5.66
C GLU A 184 -4.29 -14.28 -5.42
N LEU A 185 -3.82 -15.37 -4.79
CA LEU A 185 -4.66 -16.50 -4.42
C LEU A 185 -5.82 -16.08 -3.51
N ALA A 186 -5.55 -15.22 -2.51
CA ALA A 186 -6.59 -14.70 -1.62
C ALA A 186 -7.64 -13.90 -2.39
N VAL A 187 -7.22 -12.93 -3.21
CA VAL A 187 -8.12 -12.10 -4.01
C VAL A 187 -8.94 -12.94 -4.96
N LYS A 188 -8.32 -13.91 -5.65
CA LYS A 188 -9.00 -14.83 -6.57
C LYS A 188 -10.08 -15.64 -5.84
N LYS A 189 -9.74 -16.34 -4.76
CA LYS A 189 -10.68 -17.15 -3.98
C LYS A 189 -11.82 -16.32 -3.39
N LEU A 190 -11.55 -15.09 -2.93
CA LEU A 190 -12.57 -14.20 -2.40
C LEU A 190 -13.52 -13.71 -3.49
N ASN A 191 -13.02 -13.43 -4.70
CA ASN A 191 -13.82 -12.94 -5.81
C ASN A 191 -14.69 -14.04 -6.46
N GLU A 192 -14.23 -15.29 -6.46
CA GLU A 192 -14.94 -16.43 -7.06
C GLU A 192 -16.12 -16.94 -6.22
N ASN A 193 -16.25 -16.49 -4.98
CA ASN A 193 -17.23 -17.04 -4.04
C ASN A 193 -18.30 -15.99 -3.65
N LYS A 194 -19.48 -16.50 -3.29
CA LYS A 194 -20.56 -15.73 -2.70
C LYS A 194 -20.67 -16.06 -1.21
N TYR A 195 -20.99 -15.06 -0.41
CA TYR A 195 -21.02 -15.18 1.05
C TYR A 195 -22.36 -14.66 1.59
N PRO A 196 -23.18 -15.48 2.29
CA PRO A 196 -24.41 -15.03 2.90
C PRO A 196 -24.15 -13.90 3.90
N GLY A 197 -24.84 -12.77 3.72
CA GLY A 197 -24.69 -11.58 4.59
C GLY A 197 -23.34 -10.83 4.43
N SER A 198 -22.49 -11.26 3.51
CA SER A 198 -21.21 -10.60 3.25
C SER A 198 -21.01 -10.40 1.75
N THR A 199 -20.39 -9.28 1.35
CA THR A 199 -20.07 -8.99 -0.04
C THR A 199 -18.62 -8.56 -0.17
N PHE A 200 -17.83 -9.32 -0.91
CA PHE A 200 -16.49 -8.91 -1.29
C PHE A 200 -16.59 -7.81 -2.35
N VAL A 201 -16.06 -6.63 -2.05
CA VAL A 201 -16.18 -5.47 -2.94
C VAL A 201 -14.91 -5.19 -3.74
N GLY A 202 -13.75 -5.69 -3.33
CA GLY A 202 -12.50 -5.49 -4.05
C GLY A 202 -11.25 -5.58 -3.19
N THR A 203 -10.15 -5.09 -3.73
CA THR A 203 -8.83 -5.10 -3.08
C THR A 203 -8.20 -3.71 -3.12
N SER A 204 -7.35 -3.39 -2.14
CA SER A 204 -6.53 -2.18 -2.18
C SER A 204 -5.41 -2.26 -3.22
N ASN A 205 -4.96 -3.47 -3.57
CA ASN A 205 -3.94 -3.69 -4.59
C ASN A 205 -4.47 -3.37 -5.99
N VAL A 206 -4.01 -2.25 -6.56
CA VAL A 206 -4.52 -1.73 -7.84
C VAL A 206 -4.19 -2.65 -9.01
N PHE A 207 -3.05 -3.34 -8.97
CA PHE A 207 -2.67 -4.33 -9.98
C PHE A 207 -3.66 -5.50 -10.01
N LEU A 208 -3.97 -6.08 -8.83
CA LEU A 208 -4.93 -7.18 -8.75
C LEU A 208 -6.36 -6.73 -9.05
N ALA A 209 -6.74 -5.50 -8.66
CA ALA A 209 -8.03 -4.94 -9.02
C ALA A 209 -8.19 -4.85 -10.54
N LYS A 210 -7.17 -4.34 -11.25
CA LYS A 210 -7.14 -4.32 -12.73
C LYS A 210 -7.21 -5.72 -13.32
N LYS A 211 -6.37 -6.64 -12.82
CA LYS A 211 -6.24 -8.02 -13.32
C LYS A 211 -7.55 -8.80 -13.24
N TYR A 212 -8.31 -8.64 -12.16
CA TYR A 212 -9.56 -9.37 -11.91
C TYR A 212 -10.83 -8.57 -12.24
N GLY A 213 -10.71 -7.34 -12.73
CA GLY A 213 -11.85 -6.49 -13.07
C GLY A 213 -12.73 -6.13 -11.88
N ILE A 214 -12.14 -6.02 -10.67
CA ILE A 214 -12.82 -5.67 -9.43
C ILE A 214 -12.47 -4.25 -8.99
N THR A 215 -13.17 -3.73 -7.97
CA THR A 215 -12.99 -2.36 -7.51
C THR A 215 -11.65 -2.19 -6.79
N PRO A 216 -10.79 -1.25 -7.20
CA PRO A 216 -9.66 -0.82 -6.39
C PRO A 216 -10.18 0.00 -5.21
N VAL A 217 -9.91 -0.45 -3.98
CA VAL A 217 -10.48 0.14 -2.74
C VAL A 217 -9.39 0.89 -1.98
N GLY A 218 -9.71 2.09 -1.56
CA GLY A 218 -8.83 2.92 -0.72
C GLY A 218 -9.04 4.40 -0.99
N THR A 219 -8.99 5.19 0.09
CA THR A 219 -9.11 6.65 0.04
C THR A 219 -7.85 7.32 0.58
N MET A 220 -7.66 7.31 1.91
CA MET A 220 -6.52 7.94 2.57
C MET A 220 -5.95 7.03 3.65
N ALA A 221 -4.69 7.24 4.03
CA ALA A 221 -4.04 6.64 5.19
C ALA A 221 -3.82 7.68 6.30
N HIS A 222 -3.42 7.21 7.49
CA HIS A 222 -3.01 8.09 8.61
C HIS A 222 -1.94 9.10 8.21
N GLU A 223 -1.03 8.70 7.31
CA GLU A 223 -0.01 9.55 6.71
C GLU A 223 -0.59 10.89 6.21
N TRP A 224 -1.75 10.85 5.52
CA TRP A 224 -2.41 12.04 5.01
C TRP A 224 -2.75 13.02 6.14
N ILE A 225 -3.42 12.54 7.18
CA ILE A 225 -3.82 13.36 8.33
C ILE A 225 -2.59 13.90 9.07
N MET A 226 -1.59 13.06 9.26
CA MET A 226 -0.37 13.42 10.01
C MET A 226 0.47 14.45 9.25
N CYS A 227 0.72 14.24 7.97
CA CYS A 227 1.56 15.14 7.17
C CYS A 227 0.87 16.49 6.93
N VAL A 228 -0.43 16.51 6.61
CA VAL A 228 -1.16 17.79 6.45
C VAL A 228 -1.24 18.55 7.77
N GLY A 229 -1.47 17.83 8.88
CA GLY A 229 -1.59 18.46 10.21
C GLY A 229 -0.27 18.99 10.77
N GLN A 230 0.84 18.31 10.49
CA GLN A 230 2.16 18.68 11.03
C GLN A 230 3.02 19.48 10.04
N GLY A 231 2.83 19.30 8.75
CA GLY A 231 3.64 19.92 7.70
C GLY A 231 3.50 21.43 7.59
N ASN A 232 2.48 22.02 8.19
CA ASN A 232 2.30 23.46 8.25
C ASN A 232 2.44 23.96 9.69
N HIS A 233 3.60 24.53 10.02
CA HIS A 233 3.93 25.07 11.36
C HIS A 233 2.95 26.13 11.90
N LYS A 234 2.01 26.58 11.07
CA LYS A 234 0.95 27.52 11.46
C LYS A 234 -0.32 26.80 11.97
N HIS A 235 -0.42 25.49 11.84
CA HIS A 235 -1.60 24.74 12.22
C HIS A 235 -1.45 24.15 13.63
N ASN A 236 -2.52 24.28 14.41
CA ASN A 236 -2.63 23.57 15.66
C ASN A 236 -2.89 22.08 15.38
N PRO A 237 -2.06 21.13 15.89
CA PRO A 237 -2.26 19.70 15.69
C PRO A 237 -3.66 19.18 16.04
N ALA A 238 -4.36 19.86 16.96
CA ALA A 238 -5.75 19.53 17.33
C ALA A 238 -6.73 19.65 16.14
N TYR A 239 -6.38 20.41 15.10
CA TYR A 239 -7.19 20.58 13.90
C TYR A 239 -6.69 19.78 12.69
N SER A 240 -5.74 18.86 12.88
CA SER A 240 -5.14 18.09 11.78
C SER A 240 -6.19 17.34 10.95
N ASN A 241 -7.17 16.69 11.59
CA ASN A 241 -8.25 16.01 10.88
C ASN A 241 -9.06 16.99 10.02
N TRP A 242 -9.38 18.16 10.58
CA TRP A 242 -10.18 19.17 9.87
C TRP A 242 -9.42 19.70 8.62
N TYR A 243 -8.16 20.08 8.78
CA TYR A 243 -7.36 20.57 7.66
C TYR A 243 -7.17 19.50 6.56
N ALA A 244 -6.88 18.27 6.96
CA ALA A 244 -6.68 17.17 6.03
C ALA A 244 -7.96 16.86 5.25
N LEU A 245 -9.12 16.86 5.92
CA LEU A 245 -10.40 16.63 5.27
C LEU A 245 -10.85 17.80 4.40
N ASP A 246 -10.57 19.05 4.79
CA ASP A 246 -10.86 20.25 3.98
C ASP A 246 -10.10 20.20 2.64
N TRP A 247 -8.79 19.89 2.65
CA TRP A 247 -8.01 19.71 1.42
C TRP A 247 -8.52 18.53 0.60
N TRP A 248 -8.92 17.44 1.25
CA TRP A 248 -9.47 16.27 0.57
C TRP A 248 -10.76 16.59 -0.18
N VAL A 249 -11.68 17.31 0.48
CA VAL A 249 -12.95 17.75 -0.12
C VAL A 249 -12.71 18.72 -1.28
N LYS A 250 -11.74 19.62 -1.16
CA LYS A 250 -11.33 20.52 -2.26
C LYS A 250 -10.83 19.76 -3.49
N GLU A 251 -10.13 18.65 -3.29
CA GLU A 251 -9.61 17.84 -4.38
C GLU A 251 -10.69 16.95 -5.02
N TYR A 252 -11.49 16.27 -4.21
CA TYR A 252 -12.36 15.17 -4.65
C TYR A 252 -13.86 15.47 -4.56
N GLY A 253 -14.28 16.47 -3.82
CA GLY A 253 -15.69 16.68 -3.51
C GLY A 253 -16.29 15.43 -2.87
N ILE A 254 -17.40 14.95 -3.42
CA ILE A 254 -18.10 13.74 -2.96
C ILE A 254 -17.63 12.45 -3.66
N LEU A 255 -16.76 12.56 -4.68
CA LEU A 255 -16.40 11.42 -5.54
C LEU A 255 -15.50 10.38 -4.84
N ASN A 256 -14.75 10.81 -3.82
CA ASN A 256 -13.90 9.96 -3.00
C ASN A 256 -14.07 10.31 -1.50
N GLY A 257 -15.30 10.16 -1.00
CA GLY A 257 -15.77 10.76 0.23
C GLY A 257 -15.59 9.94 1.52
N THR A 258 -14.93 8.76 1.47
CA THR A 258 -14.69 7.98 2.70
C THR A 258 -13.49 8.54 3.46
N ALA A 259 -13.71 8.98 4.70
CA ALA A 259 -12.68 9.57 5.55
C ALA A 259 -12.15 8.56 6.57
N LEU A 260 -10.83 8.62 6.84
CA LEU A 260 -10.16 7.93 7.94
C LEU A 260 -10.10 8.90 9.12
N THR A 261 -10.74 8.58 10.25
CA THR A 261 -10.96 9.53 11.35
C THR A 261 -10.15 9.21 12.61
N ASP A 262 -9.53 8.04 12.69
CA ASP A 262 -8.86 7.52 13.89
C ASP A 262 -7.36 7.90 14.01
N ALA A 263 -6.86 8.82 13.19
CA ALA A 263 -5.46 9.23 13.19
C ALA A 263 -5.03 9.91 14.51
N ILE A 264 -5.92 10.65 15.16
CA ILE A 264 -5.69 11.32 16.45
C ILE A 264 -6.58 10.71 17.53
N THR A 265 -7.88 10.59 17.29
CA THR A 265 -8.85 9.94 18.19
C THR A 265 -10.21 9.80 17.50
N ASP A 266 -10.82 8.63 17.57
CA ASP A 266 -12.16 8.38 17.05
C ASP A 266 -13.25 9.16 17.76
N ARG A 267 -13.13 9.34 19.06
CA ARG A 267 -14.20 9.96 19.88
C ARG A 267 -14.41 11.45 19.64
N LYS A 268 -13.48 12.15 19.03
CA LYS A 268 -13.56 13.59 18.75
C LYS A 268 -13.78 13.94 17.28
N SER A 269 -13.78 12.97 16.39
CA SER A 269 -13.97 13.19 14.95
C SER A 269 -15.44 13.04 14.52
N VAL A 270 -16.33 12.78 15.43
CA VAL A 270 -17.78 12.56 15.21
C VAL A 270 -18.61 13.78 15.64
N VAL A 271 -18.08 15.00 15.46
CA VAL A 271 -18.86 16.22 15.69
C VAL A 271 -18.84 17.09 14.45
#